data_9c86f6726adba119323656b6cec0b077
#
_entry.id   9c86f6726adba119323656b6cec0b077
#
_cell.length_a   1.000
_cell.length_b   1.000
_cell.length_c   1.000
_cell.angle_alpha   90.00
_cell.angle_beta   90.00
_cell.angle_gamma   90.00
#
_symmetry.space_group_name_H-M   'P 1'
#
loop_
_entity.id
_entity.type
_entity.pdbx_description
1 polymer ?
#
loop_
_entity_poly.entity_id
_entity_poly.type
_entity_poly.pdbx_seq_one_letter_code
_entity_poly.pdbx_strand_id
1 'polypeptide(L)'
;MANVAIKSERLTPFGGVFSIMEQFDSKLSSIIDATLGRRCTLYGYQYSEIIRSLMCVYFCGGSCIEDVTTHLMPHLSLHPTLRTCSADTILRAISELTQENVSYRSDMGKTYGFNTVDRLNTLLVKVLLSWDNSVRAGRMTLTSTTSS
;
A
#
# COMPACT_ATOMS: atom_id res chain seq x y z
N MET A 1 -46.61 -14.85 14.59
CA MET A 1 -45.48 -14.27 15.35
C MET A 1 -44.31 -14.12 14.41
N ALA A 2 -43.80 -12.90 14.22
CA ALA A 2 -42.64 -12.67 13.38
C ALA A 2 -41.37 -13.10 14.13
N ASN A 3 -40.60 -14.02 13.54
CA ASN A 3 -39.31 -14.44 14.10
C ASN A 3 -38.26 -13.36 13.76
N VAL A 4 -37.89 -12.56 14.72
CA VAL A 4 -36.80 -11.59 14.59
C VAL A 4 -35.49 -12.31 14.86
N ALA A 5 -34.73 -12.63 13.81
CA ALA A 5 -33.37 -13.12 13.95
C ALA A 5 -32.42 -11.92 14.19
N ILE A 6 -31.90 -11.81 15.39
CA ILE A 6 -30.85 -10.83 15.72
C ILE A 6 -29.53 -11.39 15.18
N LYS A 7 -29.03 -10.79 14.10
CA LYS A 7 -27.72 -11.10 13.51
C LYS A 7 -26.70 -10.16 14.15
N SER A 8 -25.77 -10.68 14.94
CA SER A 8 -24.66 -9.87 15.41
C SER A 8 -23.60 -9.80 14.31
N GLU A 9 -23.39 -8.62 13.75
CA GLU A 9 -22.32 -8.37 12.79
C GLU A 9 -21.15 -7.67 13.51
N ARG A 10 -19.92 -8.10 13.19
CA ARG A 10 -18.74 -7.40 13.66
C ARG A 10 -18.58 -6.12 12.84
N LEU A 11 -18.80 -4.99 13.47
CA LEU A 11 -18.61 -3.68 12.87
C LEU A 11 -17.17 -3.19 13.12
N THR A 12 -16.63 -2.48 12.13
CA THR A 12 -15.34 -1.82 12.24
C THR A 12 -15.47 -0.33 11.97
N PRO A 13 -14.79 0.54 12.74
CA PRO A 13 -14.74 1.97 12.47
C PRO A 13 -14.00 2.29 11.16
N PHE A 14 -13.24 1.34 10.61
CA PHE A 14 -12.43 1.50 9.41
C PHE A 14 -13.09 0.95 8.13
N GLY A 15 -14.41 0.75 8.11
CA GLY A 15 -15.11 0.16 6.96
C GLY A 15 -14.86 0.87 5.63
N GLY A 16 -14.71 2.21 5.63
CA GLY A 16 -14.39 2.98 4.44
C GLY A 16 -13.00 2.68 3.84
N VAL A 17 -12.06 2.16 4.63
CA VAL A 17 -10.72 1.80 4.15
C VAL A 17 -10.77 0.60 3.21
N PHE A 18 -11.74 -0.27 3.33
CA PHE A 18 -11.87 -1.45 2.46
C PHE A 18 -12.01 -1.08 0.99
N SER A 19 -12.86 -0.09 0.67
CA SER A 19 -12.97 0.41 -0.71
C SER A 19 -11.67 1.01 -1.23
N ILE A 20 -10.90 1.68 -0.37
CA ILE A 20 -9.59 2.23 -0.72
C ILE A 20 -8.60 1.10 -1.00
N MET A 21 -8.59 0.05 -0.17
CA MET A 21 -7.74 -1.13 -0.37
C MET A 21 -8.05 -1.86 -1.68
N GLU A 22 -9.34 -2.03 -2.01
CA GLU A 22 -9.77 -2.64 -3.27
C GLU A 22 -9.35 -1.81 -4.48
N GLN A 23 -9.50 -0.48 -4.41
CA GLN A 23 -9.03 0.42 -5.46
C GLN A 23 -7.49 0.40 -5.59
N PHE A 24 -6.78 0.35 -4.47
CA PHE A 24 -5.32 0.19 -4.46
C PHE A 24 -4.93 -1.09 -5.20
N ASP A 25 -5.54 -2.22 -4.87
CA ASP A 25 -5.24 -3.49 -5.51
C ASP A 25 -5.54 -3.47 -7.01
N SER A 26 -6.67 -2.93 -7.41
CA SER A 26 -7.06 -2.88 -8.82
C SER A 26 -6.14 -2.01 -9.68
N LYS A 27 -5.54 -0.95 -9.12
CA LYS A 27 -4.78 0.05 -9.87
C LYS A 27 -3.27 -0.07 -9.68
N LEU A 28 -2.82 -0.42 -8.48
CA LEU A 28 -1.41 -0.31 -8.11
C LEU A 28 -0.70 -1.64 -7.90
N SER A 29 -1.41 -2.71 -7.53
CA SER A 29 -0.75 -3.98 -7.17
C SER A 29 0.08 -4.53 -8.32
N SER A 30 -0.42 -4.50 -9.55
CA SER A 30 0.33 -4.97 -10.72
C SER A 30 1.58 -4.13 -11.01
N ILE A 31 1.51 -2.82 -10.83
CA ILE A 31 2.65 -1.89 -11.03
C ILE A 31 3.71 -2.14 -9.98
N ILE A 32 3.29 -2.32 -8.73
CA ILE A 32 4.18 -2.59 -7.60
C ILE A 32 4.93 -3.91 -7.82
N ASP A 33 4.21 -4.99 -8.05
CA ASP A 33 4.80 -6.32 -8.20
C ASP A 33 5.65 -6.44 -9.47
N ALA A 34 5.29 -5.76 -10.56
CA ALA A 34 6.12 -5.68 -11.76
C ALA A 34 7.40 -4.87 -11.56
N THR A 35 7.40 -3.89 -10.65
CA THR A 35 8.57 -3.02 -10.41
C THR A 35 9.50 -3.59 -9.35
N LEU A 36 8.94 -4.05 -8.23
CA LEU A 36 9.72 -4.59 -7.12
C LEU A 36 10.08 -6.06 -7.29
N GLY A 37 9.37 -6.75 -8.18
CA GLY A 37 9.55 -8.18 -8.43
C GLY A 37 8.74 -9.05 -7.47
N ARG A 38 8.79 -10.35 -7.71
CA ARG A 38 8.09 -11.34 -6.88
C ARG A 38 8.88 -11.61 -5.60
N ARG A 39 8.26 -11.37 -4.44
CA ARG A 39 8.91 -11.55 -3.15
C ARG A 39 8.97 -13.02 -2.71
N CYS A 40 7.88 -13.74 -2.87
CA CYS A 40 7.79 -15.14 -2.45
C CYS A 40 7.06 -16.01 -3.48
N THR A 41 7.41 -17.30 -3.50
CA THR A 41 6.94 -18.23 -4.54
C THR A 41 5.75 -19.07 -4.10
N LEU A 42 5.67 -19.47 -2.83
CA LEU A 42 4.65 -20.41 -2.33
C LEU A 42 3.80 -19.83 -1.21
N TYR A 43 4.43 -19.32 -0.16
CA TYR A 43 3.75 -18.78 1.01
C TYR A 43 4.38 -17.44 1.39
N GLY A 44 3.55 -16.49 1.83
CA GLY A 44 4.00 -15.18 2.27
C GLY A 44 3.22 -14.05 1.62
N TYR A 45 3.70 -12.83 1.83
CA TYR A 45 3.11 -11.61 1.30
C TYR A 45 3.93 -11.09 0.13
N GLN A 46 3.26 -10.64 -0.93
CA GLN A 46 3.88 -9.92 -2.03
C GLN A 46 4.11 -8.45 -1.64
N TYR A 47 4.96 -7.75 -2.40
CA TYR A 47 5.25 -6.34 -2.11
C TYR A 47 4.00 -5.45 -2.20
N SER A 48 3.08 -5.74 -3.10
CA SER A 48 1.80 -5.03 -3.20
C SER A 48 0.98 -5.15 -1.91
N GLU A 49 0.85 -6.34 -1.32
CA GLU A 49 0.13 -6.57 -0.07
C GLU A 49 0.81 -5.86 1.12
N ILE A 50 2.15 -5.82 1.12
CA ILE A 50 2.94 -5.16 2.17
C ILE A 50 2.79 -3.64 2.10
N ILE A 51 2.93 -3.06 0.90
CA ILE A 51 2.77 -1.61 0.70
C ILE A 51 1.34 -1.20 1.01
N ARG A 52 0.34 -1.98 0.60
CA ARG A 52 -1.06 -1.75 0.97
C ARG A 52 -1.25 -1.74 2.48
N SER A 53 -0.68 -2.72 3.20
CA SER A 53 -0.76 -2.78 4.66
C SER A 53 -0.11 -1.56 5.32
N LEU A 54 1.02 -1.09 4.81
CA LEU A 54 1.66 0.14 5.26
C LEU A 54 0.78 1.37 4.99
N MET A 55 0.18 1.46 3.82
CA MET A 55 -0.73 2.57 3.48
C MET A 55 -1.96 2.62 4.38
N CYS A 56 -2.46 1.46 4.85
CA CYS A 56 -3.57 1.42 5.79
C CYS A 56 -3.26 2.13 7.11
N VAL A 57 -2.00 2.14 7.57
CA VAL A 57 -1.61 2.92 8.77
C VAL A 57 -1.98 4.39 8.58
N TYR A 58 -1.56 4.97 7.45
CA TYR A 58 -1.83 6.37 7.16
C TYR A 58 -3.31 6.66 6.95
N PHE A 59 -4.03 5.82 6.22
CA PHE A 59 -5.46 6.00 5.98
C PHE A 59 -6.32 5.85 7.24
N CYS A 60 -5.87 5.08 8.21
CA CYS A 60 -6.55 4.92 9.50
C CYS A 60 -6.06 5.91 10.57
N GLY A 61 -5.16 6.85 10.23
CA GLY A 61 -4.65 7.85 11.16
C GLY A 61 -3.60 7.32 12.14
N GLY A 62 -2.95 6.18 11.83
CA GLY A 62 -1.83 5.66 12.61
C GLY A 62 -0.58 6.53 12.46
N SER A 63 0.28 6.47 13.46
CA SER A 63 1.51 7.26 13.54
C SER A 63 2.79 6.42 13.37
N CYS A 64 2.70 5.12 13.56
CA CYS A 64 3.83 4.21 13.45
C CYS A 64 3.42 2.87 12.80
N ILE A 65 4.40 2.11 12.33
CA ILE A 65 4.16 0.83 11.63
C ILE A 65 3.54 -0.21 12.57
N GLU A 66 3.86 -0.16 13.85
CA GLU A 66 3.35 -1.05 14.89
C GLU A 66 1.82 -0.98 15.03
N ASP A 67 1.21 0.16 14.68
CA ASP A 67 -0.24 0.36 14.69
C ASP A 67 -0.97 -0.66 13.81
N VAL A 68 -0.32 -1.13 12.74
CA VAL A 68 -0.88 -2.22 11.91
C VAL A 68 -1.20 -3.44 12.76
N THR A 69 -0.27 -3.86 13.60
CA THR A 69 -0.42 -5.10 14.38
C THR A 69 -1.32 -4.90 15.60
N THR A 70 -1.13 -3.77 16.31
CA THR A 70 -1.79 -3.52 17.59
C THR A 70 -3.22 -3.05 17.46
N HIS A 71 -3.50 -2.22 16.46
CA HIS A 71 -4.78 -1.53 16.34
C HIS A 71 -5.57 -1.90 15.08
N LEU A 72 -4.91 -2.10 13.94
CA LEU A 72 -5.62 -2.23 12.66
C LEU A 72 -5.92 -3.68 12.27
N MET A 73 -5.01 -4.60 12.53
CA MET A 73 -5.14 -6.00 12.10
C MET A 73 -6.46 -6.67 12.54
N PRO A 74 -6.96 -6.49 13.77
CA PRO A 74 -8.24 -7.08 14.18
C PRO A 74 -9.43 -6.59 13.35
N HIS A 75 -9.36 -5.37 12.83
CA HIS A 75 -10.40 -4.76 12.00
C HIS A 75 -10.22 -5.08 10.52
N LEU A 76 -9.01 -5.00 10.00
CA LEU A 76 -8.70 -5.27 8.60
C LEU A 76 -8.87 -6.75 8.23
N SER A 77 -8.68 -7.65 9.19
CA SER A 77 -8.95 -9.10 9.03
C SER A 77 -10.42 -9.45 8.83
N LEU A 78 -11.34 -8.50 9.03
CA LEU A 78 -12.76 -8.69 8.74
C LEU A 78 -13.06 -8.70 7.23
N HIS A 79 -12.15 -8.17 6.41
CA HIS A 79 -12.30 -8.26 4.96
C HIS A 79 -11.99 -9.67 4.47
N PRO A 80 -12.87 -10.30 3.68
CA PRO A 80 -12.76 -11.73 3.35
C PRO A 80 -11.57 -12.09 2.45
N THR A 81 -11.10 -11.16 1.64
CA THR A 81 -10.08 -11.43 0.59
C THR A 81 -8.79 -10.64 0.76
N LEU A 82 -8.83 -9.51 1.48
CA LEU A 82 -7.65 -8.66 1.63
C LEU A 82 -6.78 -9.13 2.81
N ARG A 83 -5.56 -9.54 2.49
CA ARG A 83 -4.59 -9.98 3.49
C ARG A 83 -3.81 -8.77 4.01
N THR A 84 -3.68 -8.66 5.32
CA THR A 84 -2.89 -7.64 6.00
C THR A 84 -1.74 -8.30 6.73
N CYS A 85 -0.53 -7.77 6.59
CA CYS A 85 0.66 -8.32 7.25
C CYS A 85 1.01 -7.53 8.52
N SER A 86 1.82 -8.16 9.39
CA SER A 86 2.31 -7.55 10.63
C SER A 86 3.37 -6.48 10.36
N ALA A 87 3.61 -5.62 11.36
CA ALA A 87 4.67 -4.61 11.36
C ALA A 87 6.05 -5.22 11.05
N ASP A 88 6.42 -6.33 11.67
CA ASP A 88 7.69 -7.02 11.43
C ASP A 88 7.85 -7.47 9.98
N THR A 89 6.75 -7.90 9.35
CA THR A 89 6.78 -8.30 7.93
C THR A 89 7.02 -7.09 7.03
N ILE A 90 6.42 -5.94 7.36
CA ILE A 90 6.63 -4.69 6.62
C ILE A 90 8.08 -4.25 6.74
N LEU A 91 8.62 -4.17 7.96
CA LEU A 91 10.01 -3.76 8.21
C LEU A 91 11.02 -4.66 7.52
N ARG A 92 10.81 -5.98 7.59
CA ARG A 92 11.65 -6.95 6.91
C ARG A 92 11.63 -6.77 5.39
N ALA A 93 10.45 -6.57 4.81
CA ALA A 93 10.33 -6.38 3.37
C ALA A 93 10.97 -5.07 2.88
N ILE A 94 10.89 -4.00 3.66
CA ILE A 94 11.59 -2.75 3.37
C ILE A 94 13.10 -2.98 3.42
N SER A 95 13.59 -3.69 4.44
CA SER A 95 15.01 -4.04 4.56
C SER A 95 15.52 -4.90 3.41
N GLU A 96 14.72 -5.84 2.91
CA GLU A 96 15.04 -6.68 1.74
C GLU A 96 15.23 -5.87 0.46
N LEU A 97 14.61 -4.69 0.35
CA LEU A 97 14.73 -3.80 -0.81
C LEU A 97 15.97 -2.91 -0.76
N THR A 98 16.66 -2.85 0.37
CA THR A 98 17.89 -2.08 0.53
C THR A 98 18.98 -2.66 -0.36
N GLN A 99 19.60 -1.83 -1.22
CA GLN A 99 20.60 -2.29 -2.19
C GLN A 99 22.02 -2.07 -1.71
N GLU A 100 22.42 -0.84 -1.39
CA GLU A 100 23.77 -0.51 -0.97
C GLU A 100 23.80 0.65 0.02
N ASN A 101 24.80 0.63 0.90
CA ASN A 101 25.12 1.78 1.75
C ASN A 101 26.02 2.73 0.97
N VAL A 102 25.49 3.85 0.55
CA VAL A 102 26.27 4.94 -0.04
C VAL A 102 26.70 5.90 1.07
N SER A 103 27.99 6.17 1.20
CA SER A 103 28.49 7.16 2.14
C SER A 103 28.77 8.47 1.41
N TYR A 104 28.26 9.55 1.96
CA TYR A 104 28.54 10.92 1.50
C TYR A 104 29.33 11.65 2.59
N ARG A 105 30.43 12.29 2.20
CA ARG A 105 31.20 13.15 3.09
C ARG A 105 30.92 14.61 2.76
N SER A 106 30.38 15.35 3.72
CA SER A 106 30.14 16.79 3.57
C SER A 106 31.45 17.58 3.60
N ASP A 107 31.42 18.82 3.10
CA ASP A 107 32.55 19.76 3.13
C ASP A 107 33.03 20.04 4.55
N MET A 108 32.18 19.86 5.55
CA MET A 108 32.51 19.98 6.98
C MET A 108 33.11 18.69 7.58
N GLY A 109 33.46 17.69 6.76
CA GLY A 109 34.10 16.45 7.18
C GLY A 109 33.18 15.41 7.84
N LYS A 110 31.88 15.65 7.94
CA LYS A 110 30.92 14.66 8.46
C LYS A 110 30.56 13.65 7.38
N THR A 111 30.56 12.37 7.76
CA THR A 111 30.16 11.27 6.88
C THR A 111 28.72 10.86 7.22
N TYR A 112 27.88 10.81 6.20
CA TYR A 112 26.49 10.35 6.28
C TYR A 112 26.36 9.06 5.48
N GLY A 113 25.71 8.05 6.06
CA GLY A 113 25.35 6.82 5.36
C GLY A 113 23.91 6.87 4.88
N PHE A 114 23.68 6.52 3.63
CA PHE A 114 22.34 6.41 3.04
C PHE A 114 22.16 5.00 2.49
N ASN A 115 20.97 4.44 2.72
CA ASN A 115 20.53 3.26 2.02
C ASN A 115 19.83 3.69 0.73
N THR A 116 20.38 3.30 -0.42
CA THR A 116 19.71 3.55 -1.69
C THR A 116 18.71 2.45 -1.97
N VAL A 117 17.49 2.84 -2.34
CA VAL A 117 16.44 1.93 -2.78
C VAL A 117 15.92 2.40 -4.13
N ASP A 118 16.73 2.24 -5.16
CA ASP A 118 16.41 2.70 -6.53
C ASP A 118 15.12 2.12 -7.07
N ARG A 119 14.77 0.89 -6.65
CA ARG A 119 13.50 0.27 -7.02
C ARG A 119 12.29 1.04 -6.49
N LEU A 120 12.35 1.60 -5.28
CA LEU A 120 11.27 2.43 -4.74
C LEU A 120 11.16 3.76 -5.46
N ASN A 121 12.28 4.38 -5.83
CA ASN A 121 12.28 5.59 -6.65
C ASN A 121 11.65 5.31 -8.03
N THR A 122 12.04 4.21 -8.66
CA THR A 122 11.45 3.77 -9.94
C THR A 122 9.95 3.50 -9.79
N LEU A 123 9.52 2.86 -8.70
CA LEU A 123 8.11 2.63 -8.41
C LEU A 123 7.34 3.94 -8.27
N LEU A 124 7.88 4.90 -7.52
CA LEU A 124 7.25 6.22 -7.34
C LEU A 124 7.00 6.91 -8.68
N VAL A 125 8.01 6.93 -9.55
CA VAL A 125 7.89 7.52 -10.90
C VAL A 125 6.82 6.80 -11.72
N LYS A 126 6.79 5.47 -11.73
CA LYS A 126 5.78 4.69 -12.46
C LYS A 126 4.37 4.93 -11.96
N VAL A 127 4.18 5.03 -10.64
CA VAL A 127 2.88 5.31 -10.03
C VAL A 127 2.41 6.71 -10.44
N LEU A 128 3.28 7.73 -10.38
CA LEU A 128 2.94 9.09 -10.78
C LEU A 128 2.57 9.18 -12.27
N LEU A 129 3.32 8.53 -13.15
CA LEU A 129 3.02 8.49 -14.59
C LEU A 129 1.71 7.74 -14.89
N SER A 130 1.44 6.66 -14.20
CA SER A 130 0.17 5.92 -14.32
C SER A 130 -1.01 6.78 -13.91
N TRP A 131 -0.86 7.58 -12.85
CA TRP A 131 -1.89 8.50 -12.38
C TRP A 131 -2.16 9.62 -13.37
N ASP A 132 -1.12 10.27 -13.91
CA ASP A 132 -1.26 11.33 -14.91
C ASP A 132 -1.99 10.84 -16.17
N ASN A 133 -1.64 9.67 -16.67
CA ASN A 133 -2.31 9.04 -17.80
C ASN A 133 -3.81 8.75 -17.51
N SER A 134 -4.14 8.31 -16.30
CA SER A 134 -5.52 8.07 -15.89
C SER A 134 -6.35 9.35 -15.82
N VAL A 135 -5.76 10.44 -15.30
CA VAL A 135 -6.42 11.76 -15.23
C VAL A 135 -6.64 12.34 -16.64
N ARG A 136 -5.65 12.22 -17.53
CA ARG A 136 -5.78 12.67 -18.93
C ARG A 136 -6.86 11.90 -19.68
N ALA A 137 -6.90 10.57 -19.54
CA ALA A 137 -7.94 9.75 -20.16
C ALA A 137 -9.35 10.11 -19.65
N GLY A 138 -9.52 10.34 -18.34
CA GLY A 138 -10.79 10.79 -17.76
C GLY A 138 -11.24 12.18 -18.27
N ARG A 139 -10.29 13.08 -18.56
CA ARG A 139 -10.60 14.40 -19.16
C ARG A 139 -11.09 14.28 -20.59
N MET A 140 -10.50 13.39 -21.39
CA MET A 140 -10.93 13.19 -22.79
C MET A 140 -12.34 12.62 -22.91
N THR A 141 -12.75 11.76 -21.99
CA THR A 141 -14.10 11.19 -21.99
C THR A 141 -15.17 12.21 -21.61
N LEU A 142 -14.86 13.20 -20.76
CA LEU A 142 -15.83 14.25 -20.37
C LEU A 142 -16.05 15.29 -21.47
N THR A 143 -15.09 15.51 -22.34
CA THR A 143 -15.22 16.49 -23.45
C THR A 143 -15.98 15.92 -24.64
N SER A 144 -16.08 14.60 -24.79
CA SER A 144 -16.81 13.98 -25.90
C SER A 144 -18.32 13.85 -25.66
N THR A 145 -18.81 14.06 -24.44
CA THR A 145 -20.25 13.96 -24.08
C THR A 145 -20.98 15.30 -24.11
N THR A 146 -20.30 16.42 -24.37
CA THR A 146 -20.92 17.76 -24.41
C THR A 146 -21.17 18.31 -25.82
N SER A 147 -20.99 17.49 -26.87
CA SER A 147 -21.27 17.89 -28.28
C SER A 147 -22.34 16.96 -28.87
N SER A 148 -23.58 17.13 -28.41
CA SER A 148 -24.79 16.60 -29.08
C SER A 148 -25.96 17.50 -28.77
#